data_f595c5a645853434d4c745d4479c1a3d
#
_entry.id   f595c5a645853434d4c745d4479c1a3d
#
_cell.length_a   1.000
_cell.length_b   1.000
_cell.length_c   1.000
_cell.angle_alpha   90.00
_cell.angle_beta   90.00
_cell.angle_gamma   90.00
#
_symmetry.space_group_name_H-M   'P 1'
#
loop_
_entity.id
_entity.type
_entity.pdbx_description
1 polymer ?
#
loop_
_entity_poly.entity_id
_entity_poly.type
_entity_poly.pdbx_seq_one_letter_code
_entity_poly.pdbx_strand_id
1 'polypeptide(L)'
;MYQVSDHTRSQFEKMLGLASVKEALAFIEANQPEAIEEQKELVLIEAPTGHEENRAKVFAEKFKALGLEDVHTDRGGNVIGIRRGTGKGPKVLIEGHMDTVFPFGTVKGVEEKDGFLYAPGIGDDTRALAMLLCLIRTLNKTGIQTAGDIVFVGTTREEGMGGLGGMKDFLADNDDIDISLSLDNNDMSLLVFEATGGETYEVNFYGIGGHAFGCFGKMAQPVHAAARAVAKIADFVVPSDPKTSFCVSNFHGGNDAGVHAIAPKATIKFNFRSNSQEELAKLRTNIFNAIEEACQEETAKWGQDAITWDKKLISS
;
A
#
# COMPACT_ATOMS: atom_id res chain seq x y z
N MET A 1 -13.83 16.19 16.12
CA MET A 1 -13.92 17.02 14.87
C MET A 1 -12.88 18.12 15.01
N TYR A 2 -11.86 18.12 14.12
CA TYR A 2 -10.80 19.12 14.14
C TYR A 2 -11.35 20.48 13.72
N GLN A 3 -10.99 21.53 14.46
CA GLN A 3 -11.39 22.90 14.13
C GLN A 3 -10.23 23.61 13.47
N VAL A 4 -10.45 24.11 12.27
CA VAL A 4 -9.49 24.97 11.57
C VAL A 4 -9.47 26.35 12.26
N SER A 5 -8.27 26.84 12.62
CA SER A 5 -8.13 28.16 13.24
C SER A 5 -8.58 29.29 12.31
N ASP A 6 -9.06 30.40 12.88
CA ASP A 6 -9.44 31.59 12.09
C ASP A 6 -8.25 32.13 11.30
N HIS A 7 -7.05 32.03 11.86
CA HIS A 7 -5.82 32.44 11.15
C HIS A 7 -5.62 31.59 9.89
N THR A 8 -5.68 30.27 10.00
CA THR A 8 -5.52 29.34 8.87
C THR A 8 -6.59 29.60 7.80
N ARG A 9 -7.85 29.77 8.22
CA ARG A 9 -8.96 30.10 7.32
C ARG A 9 -8.69 31.39 6.56
N SER A 10 -8.29 32.47 7.26
CA SER A 10 -7.98 33.74 6.65
C SER A 10 -6.82 33.66 5.65
N GLN A 11 -5.76 32.89 5.94
CA GLN A 11 -4.66 32.71 4.99
C GLN A 11 -5.11 31.93 3.74
N PHE A 12 -5.94 30.93 3.90
CA PHE A 12 -6.49 30.16 2.78
C PHE A 12 -7.38 31.01 1.88
N GLU A 13 -8.25 31.85 2.47
CA GLU A 13 -9.10 32.78 1.73
C GLU A 13 -8.27 33.81 0.95
N LYS A 14 -7.19 34.34 1.55
CA LYS A 14 -6.26 35.23 0.85
C LYS A 14 -5.60 34.55 -0.33
N MET A 15 -5.15 33.30 -0.16
CA MET A 15 -4.56 32.52 -1.23
C MET A 15 -5.54 32.30 -2.38
N LEU A 16 -6.78 31.90 -2.10
CA LEU A 16 -7.83 31.76 -3.11
C LEU A 16 -8.19 33.05 -3.80
N GLY A 17 -7.93 34.22 -3.15
CA GLY A 17 -8.10 35.55 -3.71
C GLY A 17 -7.07 35.96 -4.76
N LEU A 18 -5.90 35.27 -4.79
CA LEU A 18 -4.81 35.59 -5.72
C LEU A 18 -5.23 35.33 -7.19
N ALA A 19 -4.87 36.29 -8.07
CA ALA A 19 -5.20 36.16 -9.49
C ALA A 19 -4.59 34.92 -10.13
N SER A 20 -3.33 34.58 -9.81
CA SER A 20 -2.64 33.41 -10.29
C SER A 20 -3.30 32.08 -9.82
N VAL A 21 -3.83 32.06 -8.59
CA VAL A 21 -4.56 30.88 -8.08
C VAL A 21 -5.90 30.71 -8.79
N LYS A 22 -6.63 31.82 -9.02
CA LYS A 22 -7.88 31.77 -9.80
C LYS A 22 -7.64 31.31 -11.23
N GLU A 23 -6.56 31.81 -11.87
CA GLU A 23 -6.15 31.35 -13.20
C GLU A 23 -5.79 29.85 -13.19
N ALA A 24 -5.07 29.38 -12.15
CA ALA A 24 -4.72 27.97 -12.00
C ALA A 24 -5.96 27.07 -11.89
N LEU A 25 -6.94 27.46 -11.07
CA LEU A 25 -8.20 26.70 -10.93
C LEU A 25 -8.99 26.66 -12.23
N ALA A 26 -9.08 27.79 -12.93
CA ALA A 26 -9.74 27.84 -14.26
C ALA A 26 -8.99 27.01 -15.30
N PHE A 27 -7.65 26.99 -15.26
CA PHE A 27 -6.85 26.13 -16.16
C PHE A 27 -7.05 24.66 -15.86
N ILE A 28 -7.09 24.23 -14.59
CA ILE A 28 -7.36 22.85 -14.21
C ILE A 28 -8.71 22.40 -14.79
N GLU A 29 -9.75 23.22 -14.65
CA GLU A 29 -11.08 22.92 -15.21
C GLU A 29 -11.01 22.78 -16.74
N ALA A 30 -10.37 23.71 -17.44
CA ALA A 30 -10.22 23.67 -18.88
C ALA A 30 -9.33 22.52 -19.38
N ASN A 31 -8.39 22.03 -18.57
CA ASN A 31 -7.45 20.97 -18.91
C ASN A 31 -7.97 19.56 -18.62
N GLN A 32 -9.17 19.41 -18.05
CA GLN A 32 -9.76 18.10 -17.75
C GLN A 32 -9.76 17.12 -18.93
N PRO A 33 -10.09 17.52 -20.19
CA PRO A 33 -10.06 16.59 -21.31
C PRO A 33 -8.67 15.96 -21.55
N GLU A 34 -7.59 16.76 -21.43
CA GLU A 34 -6.22 16.27 -21.58
C GLU A 34 -5.84 15.31 -20.44
N ALA A 35 -6.19 15.67 -19.19
CA ALA A 35 -5.92 14.82 -18.04
C ALA A 35 -6.67 13.46 -18.13
N ILE A 36 -7.89 13.45 -18.67
CA ILE A 36 -8.67 12.24 -18.92
C ILE A 36 -7.98 11.35 -19.97
N GLU A 37 -7.49 11.93 -21.06
CA GLU A 37 -6.76 11.16 -22.09
C GLU A 37 -5.44 10.60 -21.55
N GLU A 38 -4.71 11.36 -20.73
CA GLU A 38 -3.50 10.85 -20.05
C GLU A 38 -3.82 9.71 -19.08
N GLN A 39 -4.93 9.79 -18.35
CA GLN A 39 -5.40 8.71 -17.46
C GLN A 39 -5.71 7.44 -18.28
N LYS A 40 -6.41 7.57 -19.41
CA LYS A 40 -6.69 6.47 -20.33
C LYS A 40 -5.41 5.86 -20.90
N GLU A 41 -4.44 6.69 -21.30
CA GLU A 41 -3.15 6.23 -21.80
C GLU A 41 -2.40 5.43 -20.71
N LEU A 42 -2.30 5.96 -19.50
CA LEU A 42 -1.55 5.35 -18.42
C LEU A 42 -2.15 4.01 -17.97
N VAL A 43 -3.48 3.89 -17.89
CA VAL A 43 -4.11 2.63 -17.46
C VAL A 43 -3.89 1.50 -18.46
N LEU A 44 -3.79 1.80 -19.76
CA LEU A 44 -3.51 0.80 -20.81
C LEU A 44 -2.10 0.23 -20.74
N ILE A 45 -1.20 0.87 -20.00
CA ILE A 45 0.14 0.35 -19.71
C ILE A 45 0.03 -0.45 -18.43
N GLU A 46 -0.26 -1.76 -18.53
CA GLU A 46 -0.44 -2.62 -17.37
C GLU A 46 0.81 -2.61 -16.47
N ALA A 47 0.57 -2.47 -15.16
CA ALA A 47 1.61 -2.37 -14.15
C ALA A 47 1.19 -3.12 -12.88
N PRO A 48 1.16 -4.46 -12.88
CA PRO A 48 0.96 -5.23 -11.65
C PRO A 48 2.03 -4.90 -10.61
N THR A 49 1.69 -4.94 -9.32
CA THR A 49 2.63 -4.70 -8.22
C THR A 49 3.94 -5.46 -8.39
N GLY A 50 5.06 -4.73 -8.41
CA GLY A 50 6.40 -5.26 -8.65
C GLY A 50 6.78 -5.41 -10.15
N HIS A 51 5.95 -4.89 -11.07
CA HIS A 51 6.15 -4.94 -12.53
C HIS A 51 5.75 -3.61 -13.20
N GLU A 52 6.16 -2.50 -12.61
CA GLU A 52 5.77 -1.14 -13.02
C GLU A 52 6.68 -0.53 -14.10
N GLU A 53 7.73 -1.20 -14.52
CA GLU A 53 8.83 -0.62 -15.33
C GLU A 53 8.34 0.04 -16.61
N ASN A 54 7.34 -0.52 -17.29
CA ASN A 54 6.82 0.03 -18.52
C ASN A 54 6.05 1.34 -18.28
N ARG A 55 5.21 1.37 -17.26
CA ARG A 55 4.47 2.58 -16.86
C ARG A 55 5.42 3.65 -16.34
N ALA A 56 6.40 3.27 -15.50
CA ALA A 56 7.43 4.16 -14.99
C ALA A 56 8.23 4.85 -16.09
N LYS A 57 8.62 4.12 -17.13
CA LYS A 57 9.33 4.69 -18.28
C LYS A 57 8.51 5.78 -18.98
N VAL A 58 7.25 5.52 -19.27
CA VAL A 58 6.37 6.50 -19.92
C VAL A 58 6.12 7.70 -18.98
N PHE A 59 5.93 7.46 -17.69
CA PHE A 59 5.71 8.50 -16.72
C PHE A 59 6.93 9.41 -16.54
N ALA A 60 8.15 8.85 -16.55
CA ALA A 60 9.39 9.62 -16.54
C ALA A 60 9.55 10.53 -17.79
N GLU A 61 9.18 10.03 -18.98
CA GLU A 61 9.19 10.86 -20.18
C GLU A 61 8.18 12.01 -20.11
N LYS A 62 7.01 11.79 -19.53
CA LYS A 62 6.02 12.85 -19.29
C LYS A 62 6.55 13.91 -18.32
N PHE A 63 7.23 13.51 -17.24
CA PHE A 63 7.88 14.45 -16.31
C PHE A 63 8.94 15.31 -16.99
N LYS A 64 9.80 14.71 -17.84
CA LYS A 64 10.79 15.44 -18.63
C LYS A 64 10.14 16.41 -19.61
N ALA A 65 9.09 15.98 -20.31
CA ALA A 65 8.35 16.81 -21.26
C ALA A 65 7.69 18.03 -20.58
N LEU A 66 7.29 17.88 -19.31
CA LEU A 66 6.75 18.96 -18.49
C LEU A 66 7.82 19.83 -17.82
N GLY A 67 9.10 19.57 -18.07
CA GLY A 67 10.21 20.43 -17.64
C GLY A 67 10.59 20.27 -16.16
N LEU A 68 10.27 19.14 -15.53
CA LEU A 68 10.81 18.84 -14.21
C LEU A 68 12.32 18.61 -14.27
N GLU A 69 13.02 19.04 -13.25
CA GLU A 69 14.46 18.85 -13.10
C GLU A 69 14.75 17.49 -12.42
N ASP A 70 15.97 17.00 -12.61
CA ASP A 70 16.49 15.78 -11.97
C ASP A 70 15.57 14.56 -12.14
N VAL A 71 14.94 14.41 -13.32
CA VAL A 71 14.04 13.29 -13.59
C VAL A 71 14.83 11.98 -13.70
N HIS A 72 14.58 11.09 -12.76
CA HIS A 72 15.24 9.78 -12.70
C HIS A 72 14.34 8.71 -12.07
N THR A 73 14.78 7.46 -12.16
CA THR A 73 14.20 6.32 -11.44
C THR A 73 15.15 5.95 -10.30
N ASP A 74 14.63 5.85 -9.08
CA ASP A 74 15.42 5.45 -7.91
C ASP A 74 15.60 3.92 -7.79
N ARG A 75 16.27 3.45 -6.72
CA ARG A 75 16.47 2.01 -6.46
C ARG A 75 15.16 1.24 -6.19
N GLY A 76 14.12 1.93 -5.77
CA GLY A 76 12.78 1.38 -5.53
C GLY A 76 11.96 1.22 -6.81
N GLY A 77 12.41 1.82 -7.93
CA GLY A 77 11.67 1.88 -9.18
C GLY A 77 10.75 3.09 -9.27
N ASN A 78 10.73 3.97 -8.26
CA ASN A 78 9.94 5.19 -8.26
C ASN A 78 10.44 6.17 -9.32
N VAL A 79 9.53 6.88 -9.97
CA VAL A 79 9.86 7.97 -10.88
C VAL A 79 9.80 9.29 -10.13
N ILE A 80 10.92 9.98 -10.07
CA ILE A 80 11.09 11.25 -9.34
C ILE A 80 11.32 12.38 -10.31
N GLY A 81 10.74 13.54 -10.04
CA GLY A 81 11.02 14.78 -10.76
C GLY A 81 10.82 15.99 -9.83
N ILE A 82 11.69 16.98 -9.94
CA ILE A 82 11.72 18.12 -9.04
C ILE A 82 11.31 19.39 -9.77
N ARG A 83 10.36 20.13 -9.17
CA ARG A 83 10.09 21.51 -9.54
C ARG A 83 10.69 22.43 -8.50
N ARG A 84 11.73 23.18 -8.87
CA ARG A 84 12.44 24.06 -7.95
C ARG A 84 11.60 25.24 -7.52
N GLY A 85 11.63 25.52 -6.21
CA GLY A 85 11.10 26.71 -5.60
C GLY A 85 12.14 27.84 -5.53
N THR A 86 11.85 28.85 -4.70
CA THR A 86 12.81 29.96 -4.44
C THR A 86 13.84 29.63 -3.35
N GLY A 87 13.79 28.44 -2.77
CA GLY A 87 14.68 27.97 -1.70
C GLY A 87 14.35 28.54 -0.31
N LYS A 88 13.14 29.06 -0.10
CA LYS A 88 12.72 29.74 1.15
C LYS A 88 11.54 29.10 1.85
N GLY A 89 11.15 27.90 1.46
CA GLY A 89 9.99 27.20 2.00
C GLY A 89 10.22 25.72 2.21
N PRO A 90 9.21 25.00 2.72
CA PRO A 90 9.29 23.57 2.94
C PRO A 90 9.43 22.82 1.61
N LYS A 91 10.12 21.69 1.65
CA LYS A 91 10.18 20.73 0.55
C LYS A 91 8.96 19.82 0.62
N VAL A 92 8.13 19.86 -0.41
CA VAL A 92 6.85 19.17 -0.46
C VAL A 92 6.94 18.00 -1.42
N LEU A 93 6.63 16.80 -0.94
CA LEU A 93 6.41 15.62 -1.75
C LEU A 93 4.93 15.56 -2.15
N ILE A 94 4.67 15.32 -3.44
CA ILE A 94 3.33 15.00 -3.95
C ILE A 94 3.46 13.73 -4.80
N GLU A 95 2.72 12.69 -4.45
CA GLU A 95 2.85 11.39 -5.09
C GLU A 95 1.52 10.72 -5.41
N GLY A 96 1.59 9.73 -6.32
CA GLY A 96 0.57 8.75 -6.62
C GLY A 96 1.26 7.47 -7.04
N HIS A 97 0.61 6.30 -6.83
CA HIS A 97 1.26 5.05 -7.14
C HIS A 97 1.03 4.57 -8.58
N MET A 98 2.02 3.87 -9.10
CA MET A 98 2.00 3.37 -10.48
C MET A 98 1.48 1.94 -10.61
N ASP A 99 1.50 1.18 -9.53
CA ASP A 99 1.07 -0.23 -9.58
C ASP A 99 -0.44 -0.42 -9.43
N THR A 100 -0.87 -1.64 -9.67
CA THR A 100 -2.26 -2.08 -9.45
C THR A 100 -2.27 -3.53 -8.98
N VAL A 101 -3.35 -3.94 -8.28
CA VAL A 101 -3.59 -5.34 -7.88
C VAL A 101 -3.91 -6.26 -9.07
N PHE A 102 -4.12 -5.72 -10.26
CA PHE A 102 -4.60 -6.48 -11.41
C PHE A 102 -3.44 -7.13 -12.17
N PRO A 103 -3.50 -8.46 -12.47
CA PRO A 103 -2.45 -9.14 -13.22
C PRO A 103 -2.44 -8.73 -14.70
N PHE A 104 -1.31 -8.97 -15.36
CA PHE A 104 -1.18 -8.76 -16.81
C PHE A 104 -2.28 -9.44 -17.61
N GLY A 105 -2.73 -8.78 -18.67
CA GLY A 105 -3.79 -9.24 -19.53
C GLY A 105 -5.20 -8.95 -19.01
N THR A 106 -5.34 -8.19 -17.91
CA THR A 106 -6.63 -7.81 -17.34
C THR A 106 -7.23 -6.58 -18.02
N VAL A 107 -6.40 -5.59 -18.37
CA VAL A 107 -6.86 -4.36 -19.03
C VAL A 107 -7.09 -4.61 -20.50
N LYS A 108 -8.34 -4.59 -20.96
CA LYS A 108 -8.74 -4.80 -22.36
C LYS A 108 -9.08 -3.52 -23.11
N GLY A 109 -9.13 -2.41 -22.41
CA GLY A 109 -9.51 -1.10 -22.90
C GLY A 109 -10.15 -0.28 -21.81
N VAL A 110 -10.55 0.93 -22.13
CA VAL A 110 -11.32 1.81 -21.24
C VAL A 110 -12.72 1.95 -21.80
N GLU A 111 -13.73 1.59 -21.02
CA GLU A 111 -15.13 1.86 -21.36
C GLU A 111 -15.53 3.21 -20.80
N GLU A 112 -16.16 4.04 -21.63
CA GLU A 112 -16.71 5.33 -21.21
C GLU A 112 -18.24 5.24 -21.28
N LYS A 113 -18.89 5.34 -20.12
CA LYS A 113 -20.32 5.17 -20.00
C LYS A 113 -20.90 6.04 -18.90
N ASP A 114 -22.00 6.71 -19.18
CA ASP A 114 -22.75 7.55 -18.23
C ASP A 114 -21.89 8.61 -17.51
N GLY A 115 -20.84 9.13 -18.20
CA GLY A 115 -19.90 10.10 -17.64
C GLY A 115 -18.82 9.51 -16.72
N PHE A 116 -18.68 8.18 -16.68
CA PHE A 116 -17.66 7.45 -15.93
C PHE A 116 -16.71 6.70 -16.86
N LEU A 117 -15.47 6.51 -16.39
CA LEU A 117 -14.47 5.65 -17.02
C LEU A 117 -14.39 4.33 -16.27
N TYR A 118 -14.38 3.22 -17.01
CA TYR A 118 -14.30 1.88 -16.45
C TYR A 118 -13.10 1.14 -17.05
N ALA A 119 -12.11 0.83 -16.22
CA ALA A 119 -11.00 -0.08 -16.51
C ALA A 119 -10.37 -0.54 -15.18
N PRO A 120 -9.74 -1.72 -15.13
CA PRO A 120 -8.94 -2.14 -13.96
C PRO A 120 -7.81 -1.14 -13.69
N GLY A 121 -7.75 -0.54 -12.49
CA GLY A 121 -6.75 0.44 -12.08
C GLY A 121 -6.95 1.86 -12.63
N ILE A 122 -8.14 2.19 -13.19
CA ILE A 122 -8.42 3.52 -13.76
C ILE A 122 -8.58 4.59 -12.67
N GLY A 123 -9.15 4.24 -11.53
CA GLY A 123 -9.35 5.13 -10.39
C GLY A 123 -8.26 5.01 -9.35
N ASP A 124 -7.70 3.83 -9.22
CA ASP A 124 -6.69 3.40 -8.29
C ASP A 124 -5.52 2.77 -9.06
N ASP A 125 -4.42 3.53 -9.41
CA ASP A 125 -4.29 4.96 -9.08
C ASP A 125 -3.84 5.78 -10.31
N THR A 126 -4.15 5.35 -11.53
CA THR A 126 -3.80 6.14 -12.73
C THR A 126 -4.46 7.52 -12.74
N ARG A 127 -5.52 7.71 -11.95
CA ARG A 127 -6.11 9.02 -11.74
C ARG A 127 -5.15 9.99 -11.07
N ALA A 128 -4.51 9.61 -9.96
CA ALA A 128 -3.54 10.45 -9.30
C ALA A 128 -2.35 10.77 -10.19
N LEU A 129 -1.87 9.78 -10.97
CA LEU A 129 -0.80 10.03 -11.93
C LEU A 129 -1.19 11.13 -12.94
N ALA A 130 -2.40 11.09 -13.50
CA ALA A 130 -2.90 12.14 -14.38
C ALA A 130 -3.09 13.48 -13.66
N MET A 131 -3.50 13.45 -12.38
CA MET A 131 -3.61 14.67 -11.56
C MET A 131 -2.24 15.31 -11.30
N LEU A 132 -1.19 14.52 -11.05
CA LEU A 132 0.19 15.03 -10.93
C LEU A 132 0.63 15.75 -12.22
N LEU A 133 0.42 15.15 -13.39
CA LEU A 133 0.75 15.76 -14.67
C LEU A 133 -0.03 17.06 -14.90
N CYS A 134 -1.33 17.06 -14.61
CA CYS A 134 -2.18 18.24 -14.71
C CYS A 134 -1.71 19.35 -13.76
N LEU A 135 -1.33 19.03 -12.52
CA LEU A 135 -0.82 20.00 -11.54
C LEU A 135 0.48 20.65 -12.01
N ILE A 136 1.44 19.83 -12.48
CA ILE A 136 2.72 20.33 -13.01
C ILE A 136 2.46 21.29 -14.18
N ARG A 137 1.60 20.90 -15.12
CA ARG A 137 1.22 21.70 -16.30
C ARG A 137 0.56 23.00 -15.87
N THR A 138 -0.31 22.96 -14.86
CA THR A 138 -0.98 24.14 -14.29
C THR A 138 0.01 25.12 -13.69
N LEU A 139 0.94 24.63 -12.86
CA LEU A 139 1.98 25.48 -12.24
C LEU A 139 2.89 26.12 -13.28
N ASN A 140 3.21 25.39 -14.36
CA ASN A 140 4.00 25.92 -15.47
C ASN A 140 3.24 27.00 -16.25
N LYS A 141 1.97 26.71 -16.59
CA LYS A 141 1.11 27.62 -17.37
C LYS A 141 0.86 28.96 -16.65
N THR A 142 0.64 28.91 -15.37
CA THR A 142 0.31 30.11 -14.55
C THR A 142 1.55 30.81 -14.01
N GLY A 143 2.74 30.24 -14.16
CA GLY A 143 3.98 30.79 -13.64
C GLY A 143 4.01 30.88 -12.09
N ILE A 144 3.14 30.14 -11.39
CA ILE A 144 3.15 30.11 -9.93
C ILE A 144 4.50 29.58 -9.44
N GLN A 145 5.18 30.41 -8.65
CA GLN A 145 6.45 30.07 -8.03
C GLN A 145 6.23 29.73 -6.57
N THR A 146 6.67 28.55 -6.14
CA THR A 146 6.61 28.09 -4.76
C THR A 146 7.81 28.55 -3.95
N ALA A 147 7.67 28.69 -2.65
CA ALA A 147 8.78 29.04 -1.77
C ALA A 147 9.75 27.86 -1.61
N GLY A 148 9.25 26.67 -1.41
CA GLY A 148 10.05 25.44 -1.38
C GLY A 148 9.96 24.65 -2.67
N ASP A 149 10.79 23.64 -2.79
CA ASP A 149 10.76 22.67 -3.89
C ASP A 149 9.52 21.78 -3.79
N ILE A 150 8.98 21.38 -4.94
CA ILE A 150 7.99 20.29 -5.02
C ILE A 150 8.66 19.09 -5.66
N VAL A 151 8.65 17.97 -4.97
CA VAL A 151 9.11 16.67 -5.45
C VAL A 151 7.88 15.90 -5.90
N PHE A 152 7.76 15.63 -7.20
CA PHE A 152 6.70 14.80 -7.76
C PHE A 152 7.21 13.38 -7.89
N VAL A 153 6.43 12.41 -7.43
CA VAL A 153 6.82 10.99 -7.44
C VAL A 153 5.69 10.10 -7.94
N GLY A 154 6.01 9.26 -8.93
CA GLY A 154 5.22 8.07 -9.23
C GLY A 154 5.80 6.91 -8.44
N THR A 155 5.10 6.42 -7.43
CA THR A 155 5.60 5.37 -6.54
C THR A 155 5.30 3.96 -7.07
N THR A 156 6.06 2.97 -6.59
CA THR A 156 5.90 1.55 -6.93
C THR A 156 5.50 0.74 -5.70
N ARG A 157 4.93 -0.44 -5.93
CA ARG A 157 4.69 -1.43 -4.88
C ARG A 157 3.90 -0.87 -3.69
N GLU A 158 2.90 -0.03 -3.97
CA GLU A 158 1.97 0.44 -2.96
C GLU A 158 1.09 -0.71 -2.50
N GLU A 159 0.53 -1.45 -3.46
CA GLU A 159 -0.55 -2.39 -3.30
C GLU A 159 -0.14 -3.71 -2.64
N GLY A 160 -1.04 -4.25 -1.83
CA GLY A 160 -1.04 -5.61 -1.34
C GLY A 160 0.30 -6.11 -0.78
N MET A 161 0.94 -7.05 -1.50
CA MET A 161 2.23 -7.62 -1.10
C MET A 161 3.42 -6.70 -1.34
N GLY A 162 3.24 -5.60 -2.05
CA GLY A 162 4.23 -4.54 -2.21
C GLY A 162 4.47 -3.76 -0.93
N GLY A 163 3.41 -3.57 -0.12
CA GLY A 163 3.49 -3.07 1.24
C GLY A 163 4.07 -1.67 1.37
N LEU A 164 3.70 -0.74 0.48
CA LEU A 164 4.24 0.63 0.38
C LEU A 164 5.76 0.64 0.09
N GLY A 165 6.28 -0.40 -0.58
CA GLY A 165 7.72 -0.62 -0.74
C GLY A 165 8.43 0.52 -1.45
N GLY A 166 7.83 1.09 -2.49
CA GLY A 166 8.39 2.24 -3.20
C GLY A 166 8.54 3.47 -2.32
N MET A 167 7.48 3.84 -1.60
CA MET A 167 7.52 4.99 -0.69
C MET A 167 8.50 4.79 0.45
N LYS A 168 8.60 3.58 1.03
CA LYS A 168 9.58 3.25 2.06
C LYS A 168 11.02 3.41 1.56
N ASP A 169 11.31 2.94 0.34
CA ASP A 169 12.62 3.12 -0.29
C ASP A 169 12.92 4.60 -0.54
N PHE A 170 11.93 5.35 -1.06
CA PHE A 170 12.08 6.78 -1.29
C PHE A 170 12.38 7.57 -0.01
N LEU A 171 11.59 7.37 1.06
CA LEU A 171 11.79 8.08 2.33
C LEU A 171 13.07 7.67 3.06
N ALA A 172 13.56 6.44 2.86
CA ALA A 172 14.84 6.02 3.42
C ALA A 172 16.04 6.75 2.79
N ASP A 173 15.90 7.19 1.54
CA ASP A 173 16.95 7.90 0.81
C ASP A 173 16.75 9.44 0.78
N ASN A 174 15.60 9.95 1.27
CA ASN A 174 15.24 11.38 1.26
C ASN A 174 14.67 11.77 2.64
N ASP A 175 15.55 12.17 3.55
CA ASP A 175 15.19 12.58 4.92
C ASP A 175 14.87 14.06 5.07
N ASP A 176 14.90 14.82 3.96
CA ASP A 176 14.70 16.26 3.91
C ASP A 176 13.31 16.68 3.37
N ILE A 177 12.34 15.76 3.36
CA ILE A 177 10.95 16.07 3.01
C ILE A 177 10.21 16.62 4.24
N ASP A 178 9.70 17.83 4.14
CA ASP A 178 8.95 18.49 5.22
C ASP A 178 7.47 18.13 5.24
N ILE A 179 6.85 17.96 4.07
CA ILE A 179 5.42 17.69 3.90
C ILE A 179 5.24 16.63 2.81
N SER A 180 4.38 15.64 3.08
CA SER A 180 4.02 14.61 2.11
C SER A 180 2.51 14.63 1.85
N LEU A 181 2.12 14.59 0.56
CA LEU A 181 0.75 14.50 0.08
C LEU A 181 0.65 13.28 -0.86
N SER A 182 -0.11 12.28 -0.44
CA SER A 182 -0.46 11.12 -1.27
C SER A 182 -1.84 11.32 -1.89
N LEU A 183 -1.95 11.09 -3.20
CA LEU A 183 -3.18 11.25 -3.97
C LEU A 183 -3.74 9.88 -4.32
N ASP A 184 -4.44 9.24 -3.37
CA ASP A 184 -4.88 7.84 -3.51
C ASP A 184 -6.35 7.63 -3.15
N ASN A 185 -7.15 8.66 -3.01
CA ASN A 185 -8.54 8.51 -2.60
C ASN A 185 -9.51 9.06 -3.65
N ASN A 186 -10.56 8.29 -3.94
CA ASN A 186 -11.62 8.70 -4.87
C ASN A 186 -12.69 9.61 -4.21
N ASP A 187 -12.70 9.74 -2.89
CA ASP A 187 -13.61 10.63 -2.17
C ASP A 187 -12.96 12.00 -1.95
N MET A 188 -13.36 12.96 -2.79
CA MET A 188 -12.86 14.36 -2.74
C MET A 188 -13.25 15.11 -1.46
N SER A 189 -14.13 14.56 -0.62
CA SER A 189 -14.51 15.16 0.67
C SER A 189 -13.65 14.65 1.83
N LEU A 190 -12.77 13.68 1.58
CA LEU A 190 -11.96 13.02 2.59
C LEU A 190 -10.50 13.49 2.53
N LEU A 191 -10.00 13.96 3.66
CA LEU A 191 -8.58 14.20 3.91
C LEU A 191 -8.14 13.27 5.04
N VAL A 192 -7.28 12.30 4.71
CA VAL A 192 -6.69 11.37 5.69
C VAL A 192 -5.36 11.94 6.16
N PHE A 193 -5.22 12.17 7.45
CA PHE A 193 -3.99 12.71 8.07
C PHE A 193 -3.58 11.92 9.33
N GLU A 194 -4.25 10.82 9.59
CA GLU A 194 -3.90 9.85 10.62
C GLU A 194 -3.76 8.48 9.97
N ALA A 195 -2.63 7.80 10.22
CA ALA A 195 -2.38 6.47 9.71
C ALA A 195 -2.73 5.40 10.75
N THR A 196 -3.29 4.29 10.26
CA THR A 196 -3.46 3.08 11.06
C THR A 196 -2.22 2.20 10.91
N GLY A 197 -1.53 1.92 12.00
CA GLY A 197 -0.42 0.95 11.99
C GLY A 197 -0.93 -0.46 11.68
N GLY A 198 -0.16 -1.24 10.93
CA GLY A 198 -0.54 -2.60 10.61
C GLY A 198 0.64 -3.48 10.30
N GLU A 199 0.47 -4.79 10.48
CA GLU A 199 1.48 -5.78 10.12
C GLU A 199 0.82 -6.99 9.47
N THR A 200 1.48 -7.53 8.46
CA THR A 200 1.08 -8.75 7.76
C THR A 200 2.19 -9.78 7.87
N TYR A 201 1.84 -10.98 8.29
CA TYR A 201 2.79 -12.07 8.45
C TYR A 201 2.35 -13.32 7.68
N GLU A 202 3.35 -14.06 7.22
CA GLU A 202 3.26 -15.47 6.86
C GLU A 202 3.94 -16.28 7.96
N VAL A 203 3.25 -17.30 8.46
CA VAL A 203 3.80 -18.25 9.45
C VAL A 203 3.70 -19.66 8.90
N ASN A 204 4.82 -20.37 8.93
CA ASN A 204 4.93 -21.76 8.48
C ASN A 204 5.14 -22.67 9.69
N PHE A 205 4.42 -23.76 9.73
CA PHE A 205 4.50 -24.82 10.73
C PHE A 205 5.13 -26.04 10.07
N TYR A 206 6.09 -26.68 10.72
CA TYR A 206 6.82 -27.81 10.17
C TYR A 206 6.77 -29.02 11.11
N GLY A 207 6.70 -30.21 10.51
CA GLY A 207 6.78 -31.50 11.17
C GLY A 207 7.33 -32.55 10.19
N ILE A 208 7.46 -33.79 10.64
CA ILE A 208 8.08 -34.83 9.84
C ILE A 208 7.19 -35.27 8.67
N GLY A 209 5.87 -35.34 8.90
CA GLY A 209 4.94 -35.95 7.95
C GLY A 209 4.99 -37.45 7.92
N GLY A 210 3.97 -38.11 7.32
CA GLY A 210 3.92 -39.54 7.24
C GLY A 210 2.56 -40.12 6.84
N HIS A 211 2.43 -41.44 6.90
CA HIS A 211 1.17 -42.10 6.59
C HIS A 211 0.19 -42.00 7.76
N ALA A 212 -1.00 -41.44 7.54
CA ALA A 212 -1.95 -41.11 8.60
C ALA A 212 -2.27 -42.28 9.54
N PHE A 213 -2.53 -43.49 9.01
CA PHE A 213 -2.83 -44.66 9.81
C PHE A 213 -1.58 -45.28 10.48
N GLY A 214 -0.50 -45.44 9.72
CA GLY A 214 0.73 -46.10 10.21
C GLY A 214 1.50 -45.25 11.24
N CYS A 215 1.36 -43.94 11.18
CA CYS A 215 2.03 -42.96 12.06
C CYS A 215 1.10 -42.37 13.10
N PHE A 216 -0.16 -42.78 13.17
CA PHE A 216 -1.11 -42.27 14.15
C PHE A 216 -0.61 -42.51 15.59
N GLY A 217 -0.69 -41.49 16.42
CA GLY A 217 -0.22 -41.54 17.81
C GLY A 217 1.30 -41.46 17.98
N LYS A 218 2.08 -41.26 16.91
CA LYS A 218 3.54 -41.26 16.95
C LYS A 218 4.18 -39.95 16.57
N MET A 219 3.43 -39.01 15.99
CA MET A 219 3.98 -37.71 15.56
C MET A 219 2.95 -36.59 15.63
N ALA A 220 3.43 -35.40 15.91
CA ALA A 220 2.67 -34.16 15.86
C ALA A 220 2.38 -33.73 14.41
N GLN A 221 1.29 -33.03 14.20
CA GLN A 221 0.80 -32.66 12.87
C GLN A 221 0.78 -31.15 12.67
N PRO A 222 1.54 -30.59 11.70
CA PRO A 222 1.57 -29.15 11.44
C PRO A 222 0.20 -28.53 11.16
N VAL A 223 -0.68 -29.24 10.46
CA VAL A 223 -2.04 -28.79 10.17
C VAL A 223 -2.86 -28.63 11.46
N HIS A 224 -2.71 -29.54 12.42
CA HIS A 224 -3.39 -29.45 13.71
C HIS A 224 -2.86 -28.30 14.56
N ALA A 225 -1.53 -28.10 14.58
CA ALA A 225 -0.91 -26.98 15.29
C ALA A 225 -1.39 -25.63 14.70
N ALA A 226 -1.39 -25.51 13.38
CA ALA A 226 -1.90 -24.31 12.70
C ALA A 226 -3.38 -24.08 12.99
N ALA A 227 -4.22 -25.12 12.97
CA ALA A 227 -5.64 -25.00 13.29
C ALA A 227 -5.89 -24.56 14.75
N ARG A 228 -5.10 -25.09 15.71
CA ARG A 228 -5.14 -24.62 17.12
C ARG A 228 -4.73 -23.16 17.24
N ALA A 229 -3.68 -22.74 16.54
CA ALA A 229 -3.23 -21.36 16.54
C ALA A 229 -4.32 -20.42 16.00
N VAL A 230 -4.94 -20.77 14.88
CA VAL A 230 -6.05 -19.99 14.29
C VAL A 230 -7.24 -19.90 15.25
N ALA A 231 -7.62 -21.02 15.89
CA ALA A 231 -8.72 -21.01 16.88
C ALA A 231 -8.43 -20.10 18.05
N LYS A 232 -7.20 -20.16 18.62
CA LYS A 232 -6.79 -19.25 19.72
C LYS A 232 -6.80 -17.79 19.28
N ILE A 233 -6.30 -17.47 18.09
CA ILE A 233 -6.29 -16.12 17.55
C ILE A 233 -7.73 -15.62 17.32
N ALA A 234 -8.62 -16.47 16.82
CA ALA A 234 -10.01 -16.11 16.54
C ALA A 234 -10.79 -15.71 17.81
N ASP A 235 -10.36 -16.20 18.98
CA ASP A 235 -11.00 -15.90 20.28
C ASP A 235 -10.47 -14.60 20.92
N PHE A 236 -9.55 -13.88 20.29
CA PHE A 236 -9.03 -12.63 20.84
C PHE A 236 -10.11 -11.56 20.88
N VAL A 237 -10.15 -10.82 21.99
CA VAL A 237 -10.97 -9.63 22.13
C VAL A 237 -10.06 -8.41 22.04
N VAL A 238 -10.37 -7.52 21.12
CA VAL A 238 -9.61 -6.30 20.87
C VAL A 238 -10.48 -5.06 21.10
N PRO A 239 -9.90 -3.91 21.46
CA PRO A 239 -10.67 -2.68 21.67
C PRO A 239 -11.27 -2.15 20.37
N SER A 240 -12.45 -1.52 20.49
CA SER A 240 -13.05 -0.73 19.40
C SER A 240 -12.49 0.69 19.34
N ASP A 241 -11.94 1.18 20.46
CA ASP A 241 -11.26 2.47 20.60
C ASP A 241 -10.07 2.32 21.56
N PRO A 242 -8.84 2.51 21.12
CA PRO A 242 -8.43 2.77 19.71
C PRO A 242 -8.80 1.59 18.79
N LYS A 243 -9.32 1.89 17.60
CA LYS A 243 -9.75 0.86 16.67
C LYS A 243 -8.62 -0.13 16.40
N THR A 244 -8.89 -1.39 16.74
CA THR A 244 -7.95 -2.50 16.59
C THR A 244 -8.66 -3.66 15.89
N SER A 245 -7.99 -4.36 15.02
CA SER A 245 -8.56 -5.47 14.26
C SER A 245 -7.49 -6.49 13.88
N PHE A 246 -7.93 -7.72 13.61
CA PHE A 246 -7.08 -8.77 13.07
C PHE A 246 -7.89 -9.69 12.16
N CYS A 247 -7.19 -10.39 11.26
CA CYS A 247 -7.79 -11.38 10.38
C CYS A 247 -6.76 -12.44 10.00
N VAL A 248 -7.09 -13.71 10.17
CA VAL A 248 -6.37 -14.81 9.52
C VAL A 248 -7.06 -15.08 8.18
N SER A 249 -6.46 -14.61 7.09
CA SER A 249 -7.08 -14.59 5.77
C SER A 249 -6.71 -15.77 4.89
N ASN A 250 -5.65 -16.52 5.27
CA ASN A 250 -5.15 -17.61 4.45
C ASN A 250 -4.70 -18.76 5.34
N PHE A 251 -5.08 -19.99 4.95
CA PHE A 251 -4.70 -21.24 5.60
C PHE A 251 -4.44 -22.29 4.54
N HIS A 252 -3.22 -22.81 4.49
CA HIS A 252 -2.83 -23.89 3.61
C HIS A 252 -2.19 -25.03 4.39
N GLY A 253 -2.55 -26.27 4.06
CA GLY A 253 -1.93 -27.45 4.65
C GLY A 253 -2.41 -28.71 3.96
N GLY A 254 -1.52 -29.65 3.81
CA GLY A 254 -1.85 -30.92 3.20
C GLY A 254 -1.49 -31.01 1.71
N ASN A 255 -2.05 -32.05 1.09
CA ASN A 255 -1.88 -32.35 -0.32
C ASN A 255 -3.24 -32.86 -0.83
N ASP A 256 -3.80 -32.24 -1.82
CA ASP A 256 -5.12 -32.53 -2.36
C ASP A 256 -5.23 -33.98 -2.88
N ALA A 257 -4.12 -34.55 -3.37
CA ALA A 257 -4.07 -35.94 -3.83
C ALA A 257 -3.78 -36.95 -2.71
N GLY A 258 -3.27 -36.49 -1.56
CA GLY A 258 -2.73 -37.34 -0.49
C GLY A 258 -3.51 -37.23 0.82
N VAL A 259 -4.84 -37.39 0.81
CA VAL A 259 -5.70 -37.27 2.02
C VAL A 259 -5.36 -38.25 3.15
N HIS A 260 -4.59 -39.28 2.87
CA HIS A 260 -4.11 -40.29 3.86
C HIS A 260 -2.72 -39.94 4.42
N ALA A 261 -2.18 -38.75 4.08
CA ALA A 261 -0.87 -38.30 4.55
C ALA A 261 -0.99 -37.29 5.66
N ILE A 262 -0.11 -37.38 6.67
CA ILE A 262 0.18 -36.32 7.59
C ILE A 262 1.07 -35.33 6.84
N ALA A 263 0.61 -34.11 6.63
CA ALA A 263 1.37 -33.10 5.91
C ALA A 263 2.60 -32.64 6.72
N PRO A 264 3.79 -32.51 6.08
CA PRO A 264 4.99 -32.01 6.78
C PRO A 264 5.00 -30.52 7.00
N LYS A 265 4.07 -29.78 6.37
CA LYS A 265 4.00 -28.32 6.46
C LYS A 265 2.54 -27.85 6.47
N ALA A 266 2.28 -26.78 7.23
CA ALA A 266 1.11 -25.93 7.10
C ALA A 266 1.55 -24.46 7.11
N THR A 267 0.76 -23.56 6.51
CA THR A 267 1.05 -22.12 6.43
C THR A 267 -0.22 -21.36 6.74
N ILE A 268 -0.10 -20.29 7.53
CA ILE A 268 -1.15 -19.29 7.71
C ILE A 268 -0.62 -17.90 7.32
N LYS A 269 -1.51 -17.03 6.80
CA LYS A 269 -1.22 -15.62 6.64
C LYS A 269 -2.28 -14.82 7.38
N PHE A 270 -1.83 -13.81 8.08
CA PHE A 270 -2.71 -12.95 8.85
C PHE A 270 -2.23 -11.50 8.84
N ASN A 271 -3.18 -10.61 9.03
CA ASN A 271 -2.96 -9.18 9.16
C ASN A 271 -3.61 -8.71 10.47
N PHE A 272 -2.98 -7.74 11.11
CA PHE A 272 -3.59 -7.03 12.24
C PHE A 272 -3.26 -5.54 12.16
N ARG A 273 -4.18 -4.71 12.64
CA ARG A 273 -4.10 -3.24 12.54
C ARG A 273 -4.55 -2.59 13.82
N SER A 274 -3.97 -1.43 14.16
CA SER A 274 -4.43 -0.59 15.27
C SER A 274 -4.09 0.88 15.05
N ASN A 275 -4.95 1.76 15.56
CA ASN A 275 -4.67 3.20 15.69
C ASN A 275 -3.79 3.51 16.92
N SER A 276 -3.34 2.48 17.66
CA SER A 276 -2.43 2.58 18.80
C SER A 276 -1.24 1.67 18.62
N GLN A 277 -0.04 2.22 18.73
CA GLN A 277 1.22 1.46 18.69
C GLN A 277 1.31 0.47 19.86
N GLU A 278 0.76 0.82 21.03
CA GLU A 278 0.74 -0.05 22.20
C GLU A 278 -0.14 -1.28 21.94
N GLU A 279 -1.37 -1.08 21.46
CA GLU A 279 -2.29 -2.19 21.14
C GLU A 279 -1.76 -3.04 19.97
N LEU A 280 -1.09 -2.43 18.98
CA LEU A 280 -0.44 -3.15 17.89
C LEU A 280 0.66 -4.08 18.44
N ALA A 281 1.53 -3.58 19.31
CA ALA A 281 2.60 -4.36 19.93
C ALA A 281 2.06 -5.48 20.84
N LYS A 282 1.01 -5.21 21.59
CA LYS A 282 0.33 -6.18 22.44
C LYS A 282 -0.32 -7.30 21.62
N LEU A 283 -1.02 -6.94 20.54
CA LEU A 283 -1.66 -7.92 19.66
C LEU A 283 -0.63 -8.79 18.94
N ARG A 284 0.47 -8.22 18.48
CA ARG A 284 1.62 -8.96 17.94
C ARG A 284 2.12 -10.02 18.92
N THR A 285 2.35 -9.61 20.17
CA THR A 285 2.83 -10.51 21.22
C THR A 285 1.84 -11.64 21.47
N ASN A 286 0.55 -11.33 21.61
CA ASN A 286 -0.48 -12.31 21.86
C ASN A 286 -0.63 -13.33 20.73
N ILE A 287 -0.55 -12.88 19.47
CA ILE A 287 -0.61 -13.76 18.29
C ILE A 287 0.55 -14.74 18.30
N PHE A 288 1.79 -14.28 18.49
CA PHE A 288 2.93 -15.19 18.49
C PHE A 288 2.97 -16.12 19.70
N ASN A 289 2.50 -15.69 20.87
CA ASN A 289 2.32 -16.58 22.01
C ASN A 289 1.28 -17.67 21.72
N ALA A 290 0.15 -17.32 21.10
CA ALA A 290 -0.87 -18.32 20.71
C ALA A 290 -0.33 -19.33 19.71
N ILE A 291 0.54 -18.93 18.78
CA ILE A 291 1.20 -19.81 17.82
C ILE A 291 2.16 -20.78 18.56
N GLU A 292 3.00 -20.25 19.44
CA GLU A 292 3.94 -21.05 20.22
C GLU A 292 3.21 -22.07 21.10
N GLU A 293 2.18 -21.62 21.84
CA GLU A 293 1.35 -22.50 22.67
C GLU A 293 0.68 -23.62 21.85
N ALA A 294 0.14 -23.28 20.67
CA ALA A 294 -0.48 -24.26 19.79
C ALA A 294 0.51 -25.34 19.31
N CYS A 295 1.75 -24.95 19.02
CA CYS A 295 2.82 -25.90 18.67
C CYS A 295 3.18 -26.79 19.85
N GLN A 296 3.29 -26.22 21.06
CA GLN A 296 3.59 -26.97 22.27
C GLN A 296 2.47 -27.95 22.63
N GLU A 297 1.19 -27.53 22.55
CA GLU A 297 0.04 -28.40 22.80
C GLU A 297 -0.01 -29.57 21.84
N GLU A 298 0.21 -29.34 20.54
CA GLU A 298 0.21 -30.41 19.54
C GLU A 298 1.38 -31.36 19.77
N THR A 299 2.57 -30.85 20.06
CA THR A 299 3.76 -31.63 20.37
C THR A 299 3.54 -32.49 21.62
N ALA A 300 3.05 -31.90 22.72
CA ALA A 300 2.80 -32.58 23.98
C ALA A 300 1.76 -33.70 23.84
N LYS A 301 0.74 -33.52 23.00
CA LYS A 301 -0.31 -34.51 22.78
C LYS A 301 0.25 -35.78 22.15
N TRP A 302 1.24 -35.69 21.27
CA TRP A 302 1.75 -36.83 20.52
C TRP A 302 3.12 -37.35 20.99
N GLY A 303 3.77 -36.63 21.89
CA GLY A 303 4.94 -37.05 22.66
C GLY A 303 6.25 -37.26 21.92
N GLN A 304 6.29 -37.05 20.63
CA GLN A 304 7.48 -37.20 19.79
C GLN A 304 7.45 -36.15 18.67
N ASP A 305 8.64 -35.72 18.22
CA ASP A 305 8.85 -34.80 17.11
C ASP A 305 8.13 -33.45 17.23
N ALA A 306 8.84 -32.49 17.79
CA ALA A 306 8.33 -31.16 18.02
C ALA A 306 7.90 -30.47 16.70
N ILE A 307 6.71 -29.84 16.72
CA ILE A 307 6.35 -28.88 15.70
C ILE A 307 7.26 -27.66 15.85
N THR A 308 7.92 -27.30 14.78
CA THR A 308 8.68 -26.04 14.67
C THR A 308 7.95 -25.07 13.78
N TRP A 309 8.24 -23.79 13.94
CA TRP A 309 7.63 -22.76 13.10
C TRP A 309 8.59 -21.62 12.82
N ASP A 310 8.38 -20.94 11.72
CA ASP A 310 9.02 -19.68 11.37
C ASP A 310 8.00 -18.62 10.98
N LYS A 311 8.44 -17.37 10.91
CA LYS A 311 7.63 -16.24 10.47
C LYS A 311 8.39 -15.38 9.48
N LYS A 312 7.63 -14.83 8.53
CA LYS A 312 8.08 -13.82 7.59
C LYS A 312 7.16 -12.61 7.71
N LEU A 313 7.72 -11.44 8.03
CA LEU A 313 7.02 -10.16 7.90
C LEU A 313 6.86 -9.89 6.40
N ILE A 314 5.63 -9.63 5.98
CA ILE A 314 5.28 -9.31 4.59
C ILE A 314 5.23 -7.79 4.42
N SER A 315 4.50 -7.11 5.33
CA SER A 315 4.38 -5.65 5.34
C SER A 315 4.17 -5.12 6.76
N SER A 316 4.62 -3.88 6.99
CA SER A 316 4.41 -3.12 8.23
C SER A 316 4.36 -1.63 7.94
#